data_f01efa03e451d6f499763ad2406d07df
#
_entry.id   f01efa03e451d6f499763ad2406d07df
#
_cell.length_a   1.000
_cell.length_b   1.000
_cell.length_c   1.000
_cell.angle_alpha   90.00
_cell.angle_beta   90.00
_cell.angle_gamma   90.00
#
_symmetry.space_group_name_H-M   'P 1'
#
loop_
_entity.id
_entity.type
_entity.pdbx_description
1 polymer ?
#
loop_
_entity_poly.entity_id
_entity_poly.type
_entity_poly.pdbx_seq_one_letter_code
_entity_poly.pdbx_strand_id
1 'polypeptide(L)'
;MDYQYIMKFKTILKNKIKPYCFAIFLGIYLFSHEKIISSKISFFLKQIFIKRNMILVLFGISFFNFCKSSHETFIEEIQELVEQEKYEKASEKLKEKLQFPKDRDELLSAEAPESTRIIEFSNDRLKLVWTEDQKIFFQDLAAGENNSRSLDQIPSNLSLSQNANYALVEYTMQASSGCRYVAISLKDSSLSYEAGAQVSCKSRGSILPDGSKIYYFVDDNLYEEKTVEPRKPVLVLQKEKIVSPFPNLKTRFLMYPSGNSFLIFSGNAGAYNLYWFHPFQKTAEKIDKDILSPILYYGNGESAYYIGGEIGKLHLRRINFSSKAKPVITKLFTVSRKEINPWKLSKKNEFLSGYSGKVHLWGPAKKSQNLPILCERVFLTGDDRIVCEAEPGQLFLSKLDFQPEDWSIWKLYEEVRSK
;
A
#
# COMPACT_ATOMS: atom_id res chain seq x y z
N MET A 1 6.46 53.05 14.85
CA MET A 1 5.92 51.81 14.23
C MET A 1 6.74 50.65 14.74
N ASP A 2 6.13 49.80 15.60
CA ASP A 2 6.83 48.86 16.47
C ASP A 2 7.52 47.74 15.70
N TYR A 3 8.78 47.46 16.06
CA TYR A 3 9.61 46.39 15.52
C TYR A 3 8.93 45.01 15.66
N GLN A 4 8.06 44.82 16.63
CA GLN A 4 7.25 43.63 16.83
C GLN A 4 6.21 43.40 15.72
N TYR A 5 5.67 44.47 15.14
CA TYR A 5 4.72 44.36 14.02
C TYR A 5 5.38 43.86 12.72
N ILE A 6 6.63 44.31 12.47
CA ILE A 6 7.41 43.94 11.31
C ILE A 6 7.82 42.46 11.42
N MET A 7 8.15 41.96 12.60
CA MET A 7 8.52 40.54 12.81
C MET A 7 7.30 39.60 12.69
N LYS A 8 6.11 39.99 13.19
CA LYS A 8 4.88 39.22 13.00
C LYS A 8 4.45 39.16 11.53
N PHE A 9 4.58 40.27 10.83
CA PHE A 9 4.27 40.35 9.40
C PHE A 9 5.25 39.48 8.57
N LYS A 10 6.54 39.48 8.94
CA LYS A 10 7.57 38.62 8.31
C LYS A 10 7.28 37.13 8.47
N THR A 11 6.76 36.70 9.62
CA THR A 11 6.43 35.30 9.91
C THR A 11 5.17 34.85 9.15
N ILE A 12 4.17 35.72 9.02
CA ILE A 12 2.93 35.44 8.27
C ILE A 12 3.21 35.36 6.76
N LEU A 13 4.07 36.27 6.24
CA LEU A 13 4.44 36.28 4.83
C LEU A 13 5.36 35.11 4.42
N LYS A 14 6.26 34.66 5.31
CA LYS A 14 7.20 33.57 5.02
C LYS A 14 6.51 32.22 4.82
N ASN A 15 5.33 32.05 5.41
CA ASN A 15 4.57 30.78 5.34
C ASN A 15 3.47 30.76 4.26
N LYS A 16 3.19 31.91 3.61
CA LYS A 16 2.10 31.99 2.62
C LYS A 16 2.48 32.48 1.23
N ILE A 17 3.70 32.98 1.01
CA ILE A 17 4.09 33.56 -0.27
C ILE A 17 5.42 32.95 -0.72
N LYS A 18 5.49 32.46 -1.98
CA LYS A 18 6.75 31.98 -2.57
C LYS A 18 7.81 33.07 -2.50
N PRO A 19 9.10 32.75 -2.28
CA PRO A 19 10.17 33.73 -2.02
C PRO A 19 10.34 34.80 -3.09
N TYR A 20 9.95 34.56 -4.33
CA TYR A 20 9.98 35.53 -5.44
C TYR A 20 8.92 36.64 -5.29
N CYS A 21 7.72 36.32 -4.78
CA CYS A 21 6.67 37.32 -4.52
C CYS A 21 7.05 38.24 -3.36
N PHE A 22 7.79 37.74 -2.39
CA PHE A 22 8.28 38.53 -1.26
C PHE A 22 9.32 39.58 -1.64
N ALA A 23 10.26 39.24 -2.52
CA ALA A 23 11.31 40.17 -2.99
C ALA A 23 10.74 41.32 -3.80
N ILE A 24 9.68 41.08 -4.58
CA ILE A 24 9.01 42.13 -5.38
C ILE A 24 8.18 43.04 -4.48
N PHE A 25 7.48 42.50 -3.47
CA PHE A 25 6.71 43.32 -2.50
C PHE A 25 7.61 44.22 -1.68
N LEU A 26 8.78 43.74 -1.28
CA LEU A 26 9.79 44.52 -0.58
C LEU A 26 10.36 45.63 -1.49
N GLY A 27 10.59 45.33 -2.78
CA GLY A 27 11.05 46.29 -3.78
C GLY A 27 10.03 47.43 -3.98
N ILE A 28 8.74 47.13 -4.11
CA ILE A 28 7.67 48.11 -4.28
C ILE A 28 7.49 48.96 -3.00
N TYR A 29 7.61 48.36 -1.82
CA TYR A 29 7.49 49.05 -0.53
C TYR A 29 8.67 50.00 -0.28
N LEU A 30 9.89 49.58 -0.59
CA LEU A 30 11.08 50.45 -0.47
C LEU A 30 11.05 51.62 -1.45
N PHE A 31 10.55 51.40 -2.67
CA PHE A 31 10.40 52.46 -3.68
C PHE A 31 9.29 53.48 -3.36
N SER A 32 8.28 53.11 -2.58
CA SER A 32 7.20 54.01 -2.16
C SER A 32 7.60 54.91 -0.99
N HIS A 33 8.68 54.57 -0.26
CA HIS A 33 9.11 55.30 0.94
C HIS A 33 10.19 56.36 0.70
N GLU A 34 10.79 56.44 -0.51
CA GLU A 34 11.63 57.58 -0.88
C GLU A 34 10.76 58.76 -1.25
N LYS A 35 10.19 59.40 -0.25
CA LYS A 35 9.55 60.71 -0.35
C LYS A 35 10.23 61.67 0.56
N ILE A 36 10.64 62.71 -0.01
CA ILE A 36 10.50 64.13 0.37
C ILE A 36 11.61 64.86 -0.36
N ILE A 37 11.32 65.42 -1.50
CA ILE A 37 11.98 66.68 -1.93
C ILE A 37 10.99 67.48 -2.75
N SER A 38 10.66 68.66 -2.16
CA SER A 38 10.41 69.92 -2.79
C SER A 38 9.25 70.12 -3.79
N SER A 39 8.31 70.88 -3.29
CA SER A 39 7.28 71.64 -4.01
C SER A 39 7.86 72.56 -5.09
N LYS A 40 7.59 72.28 -6.34
CA LYS A 40 7.40 73.29 -7.43
C LYS A 40 7.57 72.72 -8.85
N ILE A 41 7.09 71.51 -9.12
CA ILE A 41 6.95 71.08 -10.50
C ILE A 41 5.52 70.57 -10.69
N SER A 42 4.71 71.46 -11.19
CA SER A 42 3.30 71.37 -11.42
C SER A 42 2.90 70.47 -12.55
N PHE A 43 1.64 69.98 -12.46
CA PHE A 43 0.79 69.41 -13.50
C PHE A 43 1.31 68.28 -14.39
N PHE A 44 2.50 68.37 -14.99
CA PHE A 44 3.04 67.30 -15.88
C PHE A 44 3.46 66.04 -15.12
N LEU A 45 3.96 66.22 -13.90
CA LEU A 45 4.32 65.12 -13.02
C LEU A 45 3.11 64.41 -12.40
N LYS A 46 1.96 65.11 -12.25
CA LYS A 46 0.71 64.48 -11.80
C LYS A 46 0.18 63.49 -12.81
N GLN A 47 0.23 63.76 -14.11
CA GLN A 47 -0.20 62.84 -15.13
C GLN A 47 0.74 61.63 -15.26
N ILE A 48 2.05 61.84 -15.14
CA ILE A 48 3.04 60.77 -15.12
C ILE A 48 2.86 59.92 -13.84
N PHE A 49 2.54 60.54 -12.72
CA PHE A 49 2.32 59.85 -11.43
C PHE A 49 1.04 58.99 -11.45
N ILE A 50 -0.05 59.51 -12.06
CA ILE A 50 -1.32 58.76 -12.22
C ILE A 50 -1.13 57.60 -13.20
N LYS A 51 -0.45 57.82 -14.37
CA LYS A 51 -0.14 56.72 -15.31
C LYS A 51 0.80 55.68 -14.69
N ARG A 52 1.79 56.11 -13.91
CA ARG A 52 2.73 55.20 -13.22
C ARG A 52 2.04 54.37 -12.13
N ASN A 53 1.12 55.00 -11.35
CA ASN A 53 0.32 54.26 -10.35
C ASN A 53 -0.69 53.35 -10.99
N MET A 54 -1.30 53.71 -12.12
CA MET A 54 -2.20 52.84 -12.88
C MET A 54 -1.45 51.64 -13.50
N ILE A 55 -0.24 51.85 -14.00
CA ILE A 55 0.63 50.79 -14.49
C ILE A 55 1.04 49.86 -13.34
N LEU A 56 1.37 50.39 -12.16
CA LEU A 56 1.70 49.62 -10.96
C LEU A 56 0.52 48.80 -10.43
N VAL A 57 -0.70 49.39 -10.50
CA VAL A 57 -1.94 48.68 -10.13
C VAL A 57 -2.25 47.57 -11.17
N LEU A 58 -2.11 47.84 -12.46
CA LEU A 58 -2.29 46.82 -13.51
C LEU A 58 -1.21 45.73 -13.44
N PHE A 59 0.04 46.10 -13.17
CA PHE A 59 1.09 45.12 -12.89
C PHE A 59 0.81 44.34 -11.60
N GLY A 60 0.32 44.99 -10.54
CA GLY A 60 -0.08 44.34 -9.30
C GLY A 60 -1.20 43.32 -9.52
N ILE A 61 -2.24 43.68 -10.27
CA ILE A 61 -3.36 42.76 -10.60
C ILE A 61 -2.89 41.60 -11.49
N SER A 62 -2.05 41.89 -12.50
CA SER A 62 -1.46 40.83 -13.34
C SER A 62 -0.55 39.92 -12.51
N PHE A 63 0.22 40.44 -11.57
CA PHE A 63 1.08 39.63 -10.70
C PHE A 63 0.30 38.80 -9.68
N PHE A 64 -0.84 39.30 -9.18
CA PHE A 64 -1.72 38.49 -8.29
C PHE A 64 -2.25 37.26 -9.04
N ASN A 65 -2.60 37.40 -10.32
CA ASN A 65 -2.99 36.24 -11.14
C ASN A 65 -1.84 35.27 -11.44
N PHE A 66 -0.57 35.76 -11.49
CA PHE A 66 0.61 34.90 -11.67
C PHE A 66 1.06 34.17 -10.40
N CYS A 67 0.56 34.57 -9.23
CA CYS A 67 0.94 33.97 -7.95
C CYS A 67 -0.09 32.94 -7.44
N LYS A 68 -1.11 32.58 -8.22
CA LYS A 68 -2.01 31.48 -7.88
C LYS A 68 -1.21 30.20 -7.74
N SER A 69 -1.44 29.44 -6.69
CA SER A 69 -0.85 28.13 -6.54
C SER A 69 -1.41 27.18 -7.61
N SER A 70 -0.66 26.18 -7.99
CA SER A 70 -1.16 25.15 -8.90
C SER A 70 -2.40 24.44 -8.37
N HIS A 71 -2.55 24.42 -7.06
CA HIS A 71 -3.72 23.89 -6.36
C HIS A 71 -4.98 24.78 -6.55
N GLU A 72 -4.85 26.10 -6.35
CA GLU A 72 -5.95 27.06 -6.55
C GLU A 72 -6.46 27.03 -7.99
N THR A 73 -5.54 27.00 -8.97
CA THR A 73 -5.89 26.91 -10.39
C THR A 73 -6.65 25.61 -10.69
N PHE A 74 -6.22 24.49 -10.11
CA PHE A 74 -6.90 23.20 -10.26
C PHE A 74 -8.31 23.23 -9.65
N ILE A 75 -8.49 23.79 -8.45
CA ILE A 75 -9.83 23.92 -7.82
C ILE A 75 -10.77 24.78 -8.66
N GLU A 76 -10.29 25.91 -9.21
CA GLU A 76 -11.08 26.76 -10.11
C GLU A 76 -11.53 26.02 -11.35
N GLU A 77 -10.63 25.26 -11.99
CA GLU A 77 -10.97 24.42 -13.15
C GLU A 77 -12.07 23.40 -12.83
N ILE A 78 -12.01 22.77 -11.66
CA ILE A 78 -13.05 21.83 -11.23
C ILE A 78 -14.38 22.57 -11.00
N GLN A 79 -14.35 23.74 -10.38
CA GLN A 79 -15.55 24.55 -10.15
C GLN A 79 -16.21 24.97 -11.46
N GLU A 80 -15.44 25.38 -12.47
CA GLU A 80 -15.96 25.69 -13.80
C GLU A 80 -16.64 24.47 -14.45
N LEU A 81 -16.07 23.28 -14.31
CA LEU A 81 -16.69 22.04 -14.82
C LEU A 81 -18.01 21.74 -14.09
N VAL A 82 -18.08 21.96 -12.80
CA VAL A 82 -19.28 21.76 -11.99
C VAL A 82 -20.37 22.79 -12.37
N GLU A 83 -20.03 24.06 -12.57
CA GLU A 83 -20.93 25.11 -13.04
C GLU A 83 -21.50 24.83 -14.45
N GLN A 84 -20.71 24.13 -15.30
CA GLN A 84 -21.13 23.66 -16.62
C GLN A 84 -21.88 22.32 -16.56
N GLU A 85 -22.23 21.81 -15.37
CA GLU A 85 -22.88 20.50 -15.14
C GLU A 85 -22.10 19.29 -15.70
N LYS A 86 -20.79 19.43 -15.91
CA LYS A 86 -19.89 18.38 -16.43
C LYS A 86 -19.32 17.55 -15.27
N TYR A 87 -20.19 16.99 -14.44
CA TYR A 87 -19.82 16.30 -13.19
C TYR A 87 -18.91 15.07 -13.45
N GLU A 88 -19.16 14.32 -14.51
CA GLU A 88 -18.36 13.15 -14.87
C GLU A 88 -16.89 13.55 -15.12
N LYS A 89 -16.67 14.57 -15.96
CA LYS A 89 -15.33 15.08 -16.26
C LYS A 89 -14.64 15.69 -15.05
N ALA A 90 -15.38 16.40 -14.19
CA ALA A 90 -14.85 16.90 -12.91
C ALA A 90 -14.44 15.77 -11.98
N SER A 91 -15.26 14.70 -11.89
CA SER A 91 -14.98 13.52 -11.09
C SER A 91 -13.73 12.77 -11.56
N GLU A 92 -13.54 12.60 -12.88
CA GLU A 92 -12.35 11.95 -13.46
C GLU A 92 -11.07 12.72 -13.13
N LYS A 93 -11.06 14.04 -13.29
CA LYS A 93 -9.89 14.87 -12.95
C LYS A 93 -9.55 14.81 -11.46
N LEU A 94 -10.57 14.86 -10.59
CA LEU A 94 -10.38 14.71 -9.16
C LEU A 94 -9.87 13.32 -8.79
N LYS A 95 -10.40 12.27 -9.44
CA LYS A 95 -9.95 10.89 -9.29
C LYS A 95 -8.47 10.75 -9.66
N GLU A 96 -8.06 11.28 -10.82
CA GLU A 96 -6.66 11.30 -11.25
C GLU A 96 -5.74 11.95 -10.21
N LYS A 97 -6.14 13.10 -9.68
CA LYS A 97 -5.33 13.80 -8.66
C LYS A 97 -5.25 13.06 -7.33
N LEU A 98 -6.29 12.31 -6.94
CA LEU A 98 -6.32 11.50 -5.71
C LEU A 98 -5.59 10.17 -5.86
N GLN A 99 -5.52 9.63 -7.09
CA GLN A 99 -4.75 8.42 -7.38
C GLN A 99 -3.25 8.69 -7.44
N PHE A 100 -2.86 9.89 -7.91
CA PHE A 100 -1.47 10.23 -8.21
C PHE A 100 -1.05 11.57 -7.59
N PRO A 101 -0.82 11.65 -6.30
CA PRO A 101 -0.21 12.82 -5.68
C PRO A 101 1.27 12.96 -6.12
N LYS A 102 1.48 13.42 -7.36
CA LYS A 102 2.74 13.43 -8.13
C LYS A 102 3.98 13.98 -7.40
N ASP A 103 3.78 14.76 -6.37
CA ASP A 103 4.87 15.43 -5.65
C ASP A 103 5.40 14.62 -4.44
N ARG A 104 4.83 13.43 -4.15
CA ARG A 104 5.05 12.74 -2.88
C ARG A 104 5.32 11.25 -2.98
N ASP A 105 4.94 10.62 -4.10
CA ASP A 105 4.94 9.18 -4.24
C ASP A 105 6.07 8.68 -5.13
N GLU A 106 6.61 7.54 -4.74
CA GLU A 106 7.55 6.79 -5.55
C GLU A 106 6.78 5.87 -6.49
N LEU A 107 6.94 6.04 -7.79
CA LEU A 107 6.36 5.15 -8.79
C LEU A 107 7.18 3.85 -8.85
N LEU A 108 6.56 2.73 -8.50
CA LEU A 108 7.18 1.41 -8.54
C LEU A 108 6.99 0.74 -9.90
N SER A 109 5.87 1.01 -10.57
CA SER A 109 5.56 0.51 -11.90
C SER A 109 4.76 1.53 -12.70
N ALA A 110 5.17 1.77 -13.95
CA ALA A 110 4.50 2.73 -14.85
C ALA A 110 3.40 2.08 -15.70
N GLU A 111 3.41 0.76 -15.85
CA GLU A 111 2.55 0.03 -16.76
C GLU A 111 1.58 -0.88 -16.01
N ALA A 112 0.38 -1.02 -16.56
CA ALA A 112 -0.57 -2.02 -16.12
C ALA A 112 -0.15 -3.39 -16.67
N PRO A 113 0.01 -4.42 -15.83
CA PRO A 113 0.32 -5.76 -16.32
C PRO A 113 -0.88 -6.38 -17.06
N GLU A 114 -0.60 -7.27 -18.01
CA GLU A 114 -1.63 -8.05 -18.70
C GLU A 114 -2.33 -9.04 -17.77
N SER A 115 -1.65 -9.47 -16.72
CA SER A 115 -2.17 -10.38 -15.69
C SER A 115 -2.36 -9.68 -14.35
N THR A 116 -3.16 -10.27 -13.46
CA THR A 116 -3.29 -9.77 -12.09
C THR A 116 -1.95 -9.81 -11.38
N ARG A 117 -1.44 -8.65 -10.96
CA ARG A 117 -0.21 -8.51 -10.20
C ARG A 117 -0.33 -9.20 -8.83
N ILE A 118 0.66 -10.03 -8.50
CA ILE A 118 0.79 -10.60 -7.16
C ILE A 118 1.71 -9.67 -6.36
N ILE A 119 1.28 -9.28 -5.16
CA ILE A 119 2.04 -8.40 -4.26
C ILE A 119 2.16 -9.10 -2.92
N GLU A 120 3.39 -9.30 -2.47
CA GLU A 120 3.73 -10.01 -1.24
C GLU A 120 4.80 -9.25 -0.45
N PHE A 121 4.86 -9.50 0.86
CA PHE A 121 5.82 -8.88 1.77
C PHE A 121 6.56 -9.90 2.61
N SER A 122 7.77 -9.53 3.05
CA SER A 122 8.40 -10.18 4.20
C SER A 122 7.51 -10.04 5.46
N ASN A 123 7.73 -10.87 6.47
CA ASN A 123 6.91 -10.82 7.69
C ASN A 123 7.02 -9.48 8.45
N ASP A 124 8.16 -8.78 8.35
CA ASP A 124 8.35 -7.43 8.89
C ASP A 124 7.80 -6.32 7.97
N ARG A 125 7.37 -6.67 6.77
CA ARG A 125 6.86 -5.79 5.73
C ARG A 125 7.86 -4.72 5.24
N LEU A 126 9.15 -4.95 5.44
CA LEU A 126 10.21 -4.06 4.97
C LEU A 126 10.77 -4.46 3.60
N LYS A 127 10.40 -5.62 3.09
CA LYS A 127 10.72 -6.07 1.74
C LYS A 127 9.45 -6.33 0.96
N LEU A 128 9.35 -5.68 -0.19
CA LEU A 128 8.23 -5.77 -1.12
C LEU A 128 8.63 -6.62 -2.32
N VAL A 129 7.76 -7.53 -2.71
CA VAL A 129 7.92 -8.34 -3.92
C VAL A 129 6.63 -8.28 -4.72
N TRP A 130 6.74 -8.01 -6.01
CA TRP A 130 5.57 -8.01 -6.89
C TRP A 130 5.91 -8.63 -8.23
N THR A 131 4.87 -9.02 -8.96
CA THR A 131 5.00 -9.58 -10.31
C THR A 131 4.34 -8.66 -11.33
N GLU A 132 4.94 -8.56 -12.51
CA GLU A 132 4.36 -7.94 -13.70
C GLU A 132 4.62 -8.91 -14.85
N ASP A 133 3.59 -9.56 -15.32
CA ASP A 133 3.65 -10.60 -16.34
C ASP A 133 4.74 -11.65 -16.05
N GLN A 134 5.75 -11.77 -16.88
CA GLN A 134 6.86 -12.72 -16.72
C GLN A 134 8.07 -12.11 -15.98
N LYS A 135 7.84 -11.16 -15.09
CA LYS A 135 8.90 -10.58 -14.26
C LYS A 135 8.50 -10.58 -12.79
N ILE A 136 9.47 -10.76 -11.93
CA ILE A 136 9.37 -10.57 -10.49
C ILE A 136 10.30 -9.45 -10.08
N PHE A 137 9.79 -8.53 -9.29
CA PHE A 137 10.49 -7.38 -8.75
C PHE A 137 10.65 -7.54 -7.25
N PHE A 138 11.75 -7.07 -6.75
CA PHE A 138 12.08 -7.07 -5.33
C PHE A 138 12.59 -5.68 -4.94
N GLN A 139 12.09 -5.15 -3.83
CA GLN A 139 12.56 -3.90 -3.24
C GLN A 139 12.74 -4.06 -1.73
N ASP A 140 13.93 -3.79 -1.24
CA ASP A 140 14.22 -3.64 0.19
C ASP A 140 13.98 -2.18 0.57
N LEU A 141 12.89 -1.92 1.29
CA LEU A 141 12.46 -0.58 1.66
C LEU A 141 13.35 0.08 2.73
N ALA A 142 14.10 -0.72 3.48
CA ALA A 142 15.03 -0.24 4.50
C ALA A 142 16.41 0.07 3.91
N ALA A 143 16.92 -0.79 3.02
CA ALA A 143 18.22 -0.61 2.38
C ALA A 143 18.16 0.24 1.11
N GLY A 144 16.97 0.43 0.51
CA GLY A 144 16.80 1.10 -0.77
C GLY A 144 17.27 0.27 -1.96
N GLU A 145 17.56 -1.02 -1.75
CA GLU A 145 17.98 -1.94 -2.81
C GLU A 145 16.78 -2.41 -3.62
N ASN A 146 16.94 -2.45 -4.93
CA ASN A 146 15.96 -3.03 -5.84
C ASN A 146 16.60 -4.05 -6.77
N ASN A 147 15.83 -5.03 -7.18
CA ASN A 147 16.23 -6.04 -8.14
C ASN A 147 15.03 -6.53 -8.94
N SER A 148 15.29 -7.09 -10.11
CA SER A 148 14.25 -7.75 -10.91
C SER A 148 14.80 -9.00 -11.57
N ARG A 149 13.92 -9.96 -11.81
CA ARG A 149 14.26 -11.23 -12.46
C ARG A 149 13.18 -11.62 -13.45
N SER A 150 13.59 -12.11 -14.62
CA SER A 150 12.68 -12.72 -15.59
C SER A 150 12.26 -14.09 -15.10
N LEU A 151 11.00 -14.43 -15.35
CA LEU A 151 10.37 -15.72 -15.07
C LEU A 151 10.10 -16.43 -16.40
N ASP A 152 10.04 -17.76 -16.37
CA ASP A 152 9.76 -18.55 -17.58
C ASP A 152 8.32 -18.38 -18.08
N GLN A 153 7.39 -18.10 -17.18
CA GLN A 153 5.96 -17.96 -17.44
C GLN A 153 5.35 -16.92 -16.47
N ILE A 154 4.13 -16.49 -16.75
CA ILE A 154 3.34 -15.70 -15.82
C ILE A 154 3.01 -16.56 -14.60
N PRO A 155 3.39 -16.13 -13.38
CA PRO A 155 3.11 -16.89 -12.17
C PRO A 155 1.62 -16.86 -11.81
N SER A 156 1.11 -18.00 -11.34
CA SER A 156 -0.26 -18.12 -10.82
C SER A 156 -0.35 -17.80 -9.33
N ASN A 157 0.77 -17.97 -8.60
CA ASN A 157 0.86 -17.66 -7.17
C ASN A 157 2.33 -17.44 -6.78
N LEU A 158 2.52 -16.78 -5.62
CA LEU A 158 3.83 -16.48 -5.05
C LEU A 158 3.79 -16.66 -3.55
N SER A 159 4.79 -17.31 -2.99
CA SER A 159 4.99 -17.40 -1.54
C SER A 159 6.41 -16.98 -1.21
N LEU A 160 6.57 -16.14 -0.21
CA LEU A 160 7.87 -15.68 0.24
C LEU A 160 8.37 -16.49 1.44
N SER A 161 9.67 -16.63 1.57
CA SER A 161 10.29 -16.95 2.85
C SER A 161 10.04 -15.81 3.84
N GLN A 162 10.14 -16.09 5.14
CA GLN A 162 9.88 -15.10 6.20
C GLN A 162 10.65 -13.77 6.01
N ASN A 163 11.88 -13.85 5.54
CA ASN A 163 12.78 -12.71 5.31
C ASN A 163 12.75 -12.19 3.88
N ALA A 164 11.89 -12.75 3.01
CA ALA A 164 11.79 -12.46 1.58
C ALA A 164 13.14 -12.50 0.83
N ASN A 165 14.06 -13.38 1.23
CA ASN A 165 15.28 -13.64 0.44
C ASN A 165 15.02 -14.66 -0.66
N TYR A 166 14.00 -15.52 -0.48
CA TYR A 166 13.61 -16.56 -1.40
C TYR A 166 12.12 -16.50 -1.67
N ALA A 167 11.74 -16.94 -2.87
CA ALA A 167 10.36 -17.09 -3.27
C ALA A 167 10.10 -18.50 -3.79
N LEU A 168 8.88 -18.97 -3.55
CA LEU A 168 8.33 -20.17 -4.15
C LEU A 168 7.26 -19.70 -5.15
N VAL A 169 7.57 -19.82 -6.44
CA VAL A 169 6.72 -19.37 -7.55
C VAL A 169 5.90 -20.54 -8.04
N GLU A 170 4.60 -20.37 -8.15
CA GLU A 170 3.69 -21.38 -8.70
C GLU A 170 3.33 -21.01 -10.15
N TYR A 171 3.39 -22.03 -11.02
CA TYR A 171 2.96 -21.95 -12.39
C TYR A 171 1.86 -22.96 -12.68
N THR A 172 0.78 -22.53 -13.32
CA THR A 172 -0.28 -23.44 -13.80
C THR A 172 0.20 -24.17 -15.05
N MET A 173 0.09 -25.48 -15.06
CA MET A 173 0.47 -26.31 -16.21
C MET A 173 -0.70 -26.39 -17.18
N GLN A 174 -0.50 -25.96 -18.44
CA GLN A 174 -1.57 -25.93 -19.46
C GLN A 174 -2.04 -27.34 -19.86
N ALA A 175 -1.13 -28.32 -19.86
CA ALA A 175 -1.41 -29.67 -20.32
C ALA A 175 -1.97 -30.61 -19.23
N SER A 176 -2.01 -30.21 -17.98
CA SER A 176 -2.48 -31.01 -16.85
C SER A 176 -3.24 -30.16 -15.85
N SER A 177 -4.06 -30.80 -15.00
CA SER A 177 -4.74 -30.10 -13.89
C SER A 177 -3.82 -29.75 -12.73
N GLY A 178 -2.51 -29.89 -12.88
CA GLY A 178 -1.48 -29.67 -11.87
C GLY A 178 -0.80 -28.32 -11.98
N CYS A 179 -0.03 -28.03 -10.97
CA CYS A 179 0.87 -26.87 -10.92
C CYS A 179 2.30 -27.35 -10.68
N ARG A 180 3.27 -26.51 -11.00
CA ARG A 180 4.67 -26.70 -10.61
C ARG A 180 5.12 -25.58 -9.72
N TYR A 181 6.02 -25.87 -8.80
CA TYR A 181 6.70 -24.88 -7.98
C TYR A 181 8.16 -24.73 -8.40
N VAL A 182 8.61 -23.48 -8.44
CA VAL A 182 10.02 -23.13 -8.64
C VAL A 182 10.46 -22.25 -7.47
N ALA A 183 11.44 -22.74 -6.72
CA ALA A 183 12.10 -21.96 -5.67
C ALA A 183 13.20 -21.11 -6.28
N ILE A 184 13.22 -19.82 -6.00
CA ILE A 184 14.21 -18.87 -6.52
C ILE A 184 14.79 -18.01 -5.40
N SER A 185 16.07 -17.61 -5.53
CA SER A 185 16.63 -16.49 -4.76
C SER A 185 16.16 -15.17 -5.36
N LEU A 186 15.78 -14.22 -4.52
CA LEU A 186 15.36 -12.87 -4.93
C LEU A 186 16.52 -11.88 -4.99
N LYS A 187 17.63 -12.17 -4.29
CA LYS A 187 18.81 -11.30 -4.27
C LYS A 187 19.77 -11.55 -5.41
N ASP A 188 19.89 -12.79 -5.81
CA ASP A 188 20.86 -13.25 -6.80
C ASP A 188 20.33 -14.44 -7.60
N SER A 189 21.14 -15.00 -8.48
CA SER A 189 20.81 -16.19 -9.26
C SER A 189 21.22 -17.50 -8.59
N SER A 190 21.60 -17.49 -7.30
CA SER A 190 22.18 -18.65 -6.61
C SER A 190 21.23 -19.82 -6.49
N LEU A 191 19.93 -19.58 -6.47
CA LEU A 191 18.91 -20.61 -6.40
C LEU A 191 17.90 -20.47 -7.54
N SER A 192 17.77 -21.53 -8.33
CA SER A 192 16.62 -21.81 -9.18
C SER A 192 16.37 -23.30 -9.13
N TYR A 193 15.33 -23.73 -8.44
CA TYR A 193 15.04 -25.14 -8.20
C TYR A 193 13.56 -25.44 -8.47
N GLU A 194 13.29 -26.38 -9.36
CA GLU A 194 11.94 -26.87 -9.63
C GLU A 194 11.64 -28.10 -8.76
N ALA A 195 10.50 -28.09 -8.09
CA ALA A 195 10.04 -29.24 -7.29
C ALA A 195 9.80 -30.44 -8.17
N GLY A 196 10.25 -31.61 -7.70
CA GLY A 196 10.19 -32.87 -8.45
C GLY A 196 8.81 -33.51 -8.55
N ALA A 197 7.79 -32.99 -7.88
CA ALA A 197 6.42 -33.51 -7.89
C ALA A 197 5.43 -32.50 -8.46
N GLN A 198 4.41 -33.01 -9.18
CA GLN A 198 3.27 -32.21 -9.57
C GLN A 198 2.46 -31.81 -8.33
N VAL A 199 2.36 -30.51 -8.07
CA VAL A 199 1.74 -29.97 -6.86
C VAL A 199 0.26 -29.68 -7.06
N SER A 200 -0.48 -29.60 -5.95
CA SER A 200 -1.88 -29.23 -5.97
C SER A 200 -2.04 -27.73 -6.26
N CYS A 201 -2.65 -27.39 -7.38
CA CYS A 201 -3.00 -26.01 -7.71
C CYS A 201 -3.93 -25.40 -6.66
N LYS A 202 -3.86 -24.07 -6.49
CA LYS A 202 -4.64 -23.28 -5.53
C LYS A 202 -4.27 -23.52 -4.05
N SER A 203 -3.30 -24.39 -3.77
CA SER A 203 -2.70 -24.51 -2.44
C SER A 203 -1.40 -23.72 -2.42
N ARG A 204 -1.17 -22.96 -1.35
CA ARG A 204 0.05 -22.18 -1.19
C ARG A 204 1.08 -22.98 -0.41
N GLY A 205 2.21 -23.26 -1.04
CA GLY A 205 3.39 -23.82 -0.40
C GLY A 205 4.18 -22.76 0.38
N SER A 206 5.33 -23.12 0.90
CA SER A 206 6.26 -22.22 1.58
C SER A 206 7.71 -22.66 1.40
N ILE A 207 8.64 -21.73 1.65
CA ILE A 207 10.09 -21.97 1.57
C ILE A 207 10.74 -21.48 2.87
N LEU A 208 11.76 -22.19 3.35
CA LEU A 208 12.50 -21.77 4.54
C LEU A 208 13.29 -20.48 4.29
N PRO A 209 13.61 -19.73 5.37
CA PRO A 209 14.36 -18.46 5.28
C PRO A 209 15.76 -18.59 4.69
N ASP A 210 16.38 -19.78 4.76
CA ASP A 210 17.69 -20.11 4.21
C ASP A 210 17.62 -20.70 2.79
N GLY A 211 16.41 -20.89 2.26
CA GLY A 211 16.19 -21.46 0.93
C GLY A 211 16.44 -22.96 0.84
N SER A 212 16.79 -23.66 1.93
CA SER A 212 17.25 -25.05 1.92
C SER A 212 16.13 -26.08 1.68
N LYS A 213 14.88 -25.72 1.99
CA LYS A 213 13.73 -26.61 1.87
C LYS A 213 12.49 -25.87 1.44
N ILE A 214 11.66 -26.58 0.68
CA ILE A 214 10.31 -26.18 0.30
C ILE A 214 9.28 -27.15 0.89
N TYR A 215 8.08 -26.62 1.13
CA TYR A 215 6.92 -27.35 1.63
C TYR A 215 5.76 -27.12 0.69
N TYR A 216 5.10 -28.18 0.26
CA TYR A 216 3.98 -28.08 -0.69
C TYR A 216 3.00 -29.24 -0.54
N PHE A 217 1.82 -29.10 -1.14
CA PHE A 217 0.75 -30.09 -1.04
C PHE A 217 0.59 -30.88 -2.34
N VAL A 218 0.48 -32.21 -2.20
CA VAL A 218 0.11 -33.15 -3.25
C VAL A 218 -0.99 -34.05 -2.71
N ASP A 219 -2.13 -34.11 -3.38
CA ASP A 219 -3.29 -34.91 -2.95
C ASP A 219 -3.67 -34.68 -1.47
N ASP A 220 -3.66 -33.41 -1.07
CA ASP A 220 -3.94 -32.95 0.30
C ASP A 220 -2.91 -33.37 1.36
N ASN A 221 -1.84 -34.06 1.00
CA ASN A 221 -0.74 -34.38 1.89
C ASN A 221 0.37 -33.33 1.78
N LEU A 222 1.03 -33.03 2.91
CA LEU A 222 2.15 -32.08 2.95
C LEU A 222 3.48 -32.80 2.79
N TYR A 223 4.26 -32.33 1.83
CA TYR A 223 5.59 -32.82 1.53
C TYR A 223 6.65 -31.75 1.83
N GLU A 224 7.82 -32.23 2.25
CA GLU A 224 9.06 -31.47 2.36
C GLU A 224 10.01 -31.94 1.26
N GLU A 225 10.69 -31.00 0.61
CA GLU A 225 11.73 -31.32 -0.35
C GLU A 225 12.93 -30.37 -0.16
N LYS A 226 14.15 -30.91 -0.24
CA LYS A 226 15.37 -30.12 -0.19
C LYS A 226 15.63 -29.47 -1.55
N THR A 227 16.09 -28.25 -1.54
CA THR A 227 16.50 -27.53 -2.75
C THR A 227 17.89 -27.92 -3.24
N VAL A 228 18.65 -28.65 -2.41
CA VAL A 228 19.98 -29.23 -2.70
C VAL A 228 19.93 -30.73 -2.58
N GLU A 229 20.85 -31.41 -3.25
CA GLU A 229 20.91 -32.90 -3.24
C GLU A 229 21.08 -33.50 -1.81
N PRO A 230 20.47 -34.62 -1.52
CA PRO A 230 19.55 -35.40 -2.35
C PRO A 230 18.13 -34.79 -2.39
N ARG A 231 17.59 -34.63 -3.60
CA ARG A 231 16.30 -34.00 -3.88
C ARG A 231 15.21 -35.09 -3.93
N LYS A 232 14.60 -35.38 -2.79
CA LYS A 232 13.50 -36.36 -2.73
C LYS A 232 12.36 -35.78 -1.89
N PRO A 233 11.12 -35.76 -2.42
CA PRO A 233 9.95 -35.45 -1.64
C PRO A 233 9.79 -36.41 -0.46
N VAL A 234 9.60 -35.85 0.72
CA VAL A 234 9.35 -36.61 1.94
C VAL A 234 8.00 -36.25 2.49
N LEU A 235 7.12 -37.20 2.66
CA LEU A 235 5.83 -36.97 3.32
C LEU A 235 6.07 -36.55 4.78
N VAL A 236 5.60 -35.37 5.15
CA VAL A 236 5.76 -34.85 6.51
C VAL A 236 4.46 -34.79 7.28
N LEU A 237 3.32 -34.71 6.57
CA LEU A 237 2.01 -34.68 7.20
C LEU A 237 0.92 -35.25 6.30
N GLN A 238 0.16 -36.18 6.82
CA GLN A 238 -0.98 -36.77 6.11
C GLN A 238 -2.20 -35.89 6.20
N LYS A 239 -3.08 -35.92 5.20
CA LYS A 239 -4.29 -35.09 5.08
C LYS A 239 -5.24 -35.21 6.28
N GLU A 240 -5.29 -36.38 6.91
CA GLU A 240 -6.13 -36.63 8.07
C GLU A 240 -5.76 -35.80 9.30
N LYS A 241 -4.55 -35.25 9.30
CA LYS A 241 -4.06 -34.36 10.38
C LYS A 241 -4.44 -32.88 10.17
N ILE A 242 -4.88 -32.51 8.95
CA ILE A 242 -5.22 -31.13 8.59
C ILE A 242 -6.60 -31.10 7.95
N VAL A 243 -7.62 -31.30 8.76
CA VAL A 243 -9.00 -31.48 8.29
C VAL A 243 -9.65 -30.13 7.93
N SER A 244 -10.31 -30.07 6.77
CA SER A 244 -11.16 -28.97 6.36
C SER A 244 -12.47 -28.95 7.14
N PRO A 245 -13.07 -27.76 7.39
CA PRO A 245 -14.47 -27.68 7.88
C PRO A 245 -15.47 -28.34 6.92
N PHE A 246 -15.12 -28.41 5.63
CA PHE A 246 -15.97 -29.00 4.59
C PHE A 246 -15.21 -30.13 3.88
N PRO A 247 -15.17 -31.34 4.47
CA PRO A 247 -14.37 -32.46 3.93
C PRO A 247 -14.84 -32.94 2.54
N ASN A 248 -16.09 -32.67 2.18
CA ASN A 248 -16.67 -33.07 0.89
C ASN A 248 -16.37 -32.06 -0.24
N LEU A 249 -15.76 -30.92 0.07
CA LEU A 249 -15.34 -29.92 -0.92
C LEU A 249 -13.82 -30.02 -1.16
N LYS A 250 -13.39 -29.64 -2.36
CA LYS A 250 -11.96 -29.54 -2.65
C LYS A 250 -11.30 -28.57 -1.69
N THR A 251 -10.46 -29.08 -0.81
CA THR A 251 -9.75 -28.29 0.21
C THR A 251 -8.64 -27.45 -0.43
N ARG A 252 -8.47 -26.23 0.08
CA ARG A 252 -7.30 -25.40 -0.17
C ARG A 252 -6.44 -25.36 1.08
N PHE A 253 -5.14 -25.46 0.88
CA PHE A 253 -4.17 -25.33 1.94
C PHE A 253 -3.29 -24.10 1.66
N LEU A 254 -3.21 -23.18 2.61
CA LEU A 254 -2.38 -21.98 2.47
C LEU A 254 -1.41 -21.94 3.64
N MET A 255 -0.13 -22.05 3.31
CA MET A 255 0.95 -22.08 4.29
C MET A 255 1.62 -20.71 4.39
N TYR A 256 1.84 -20.26 5.61
CA TYR A 256 2.51 -19.00 5.93
C TYR A 256 3.62 -19.23 6.94
N PRO A 257 4.80 -18.60 6.74
CA PRO A 257 5.90 -18.71 7.69
C PRO A 257 5.58 -18.04 9.03
N SER A 258 6.01 -18.65 10.12
CA SER A 258 5.80 -18.19 11.49
C SER A 258 7.02 -18.56 12.35
N GLY A 259 8.08 -17.79 12.28
CA GLY A 259 9.35 -18.13 12.91
C GLY A 259 9.91 -19.45 12.34
N ASN A 260 10.19 -20.41 13.21
CA ASN A 260 10.68 -21.75 12.84
C ASN A 260 9.55 -22.75 12.55
N SER A 261 8.32 -22.28 12.43
CA SER A 261 7.12 -23.07 12.17
C SER A 261 6.31 -22.47 11.03
N PHE A 262 5.16 -23.08 10.75
CA PHE A 262 4.24 -22.57 9.74
C PHE A 262 2.81 -22.54 10.29
N LEU A 263 2.04 -21.58 9.77
CA LEU A 263 0.60 -21.56 9.91
C LEU A 263 -0.04 -22.13 8.64
N ILE A 264 -0.94 -23.07 8.80
CA ILE A 264 -1.65 -23.69 7.68
C ILE A 264 -3.14 -23.42 7.82
N PHE A 265 -3.70 -22.69 6.88
CA PHE A 265 -5.13 -22.61 6.71
C PHE A 265 -5.61 -23.79 5.87
N SER A 266 -6.59 -24.50 6.37
CA SER A 266 -7.22 -25.63 5.69
C SER A 266 -8.72 -25.39 5.59
N GLY A 267 -9.25 -25.32 4.39
CA GLY A 267 -10.68 -25.06 4.21
C GLY A 267 -11.05 -24.63 2.79
N ASN A 268 -12.27 -24.12 2.65
CA ASN A 268 -12.81 -23.60 1.39
C ASN A 268 -14.01 -22.68 1.68
N ALA A 269 -14.49 -21.95 0.65
CA ALA A 269 -15.76 -21.21 0.65
C ALA A 269 -15.98 -20.28 1.87
N GLY A 270 -14.91 -19.59 2.31
CA GLY A 270 -15.00 -18.63 3.42
C GLY A 270 -15.05 -19.25 4.81
N ALA A 271 -14.74 -20.55 4.95
CA ALA A 271 -14.57 -21.19 6.25
C ALA A 271 -13.28 -22.01 6.27
N TYR A 272 -12.38 -21.64 7.17
CA TYR A 272 -11.07 -22.26 7.31
C TYR A 272 -10.79 -22.62 8.77
N ASN A 273 -10.09 -23.73 8.96
CA ASN A 273 -9.39 -24.06 10.20
C ASN A 273 -7.94 -23.53 10.09
N LEU A 274 -7.37 -23.16 11.22
CA LEU A 274 -5.97 -22.77 11.32
C LEU A 274 -5.20 -23.79 12.13
N TYR A 275 -4.11 -24.25 11.57
CA TYR A 275 -3.18 -25.19 12.20
C TYR A 275 -1.83 -24.53 12.39
N TRP A 276 -1.18 -24.86 13.49
CA TRP A 276 0.23 -24.60 13.73
C TRP A 276 1.02 -25.87 13.38
N PHE A 277 1.89 -25.77 12.39
CA PHE A 277 2.72 -26.87 11.93
C PHE A 277 4.17 -26.64 12.33
N HIS A 278 4.73 -27.62 13.04
CA HIS A 278 6.14 -27.62 13.45
C HIS A 278 6.93 -28.62 12.59
N PRO A 279 7.79 -28.16 11.67
CA PRO A 279 8.41 -29.04 10.67
C PRO A 279 9.36 -30.08 11.27
N PHE A 280 10.10 -29.76 12.34
CA PHE A 280 11.00 -30.71 13.01
C PHE A 280 10.25 -31.82 13.73
N GLN A 281 9.09 -31.53 14.30
CA GLN A 281 8.26 -32.53 15.00
C GLN A 281 7.32 -33.26 14.05
N LYS A 282 7.15 -32.77 12.84
CA LYS A 282 6.19 -33.27 11.83
C LYS A 282 4.76 -33.37 12.39
N THR A 283 4.38 -32.40 13.18
CA THR A 283 3.07 -32.33 13.83
C THR A 283 2.33 -31.06 13.44
N ALA A 284 1.00 -31.18 13.30
CA ALA A 284 0.11 -30.06 13.13
C ALA A 284 -0.92 -30.07 14.24
N GLU A 285 -1.08 -28.93 14.91
CA GLU A 285 -2.06 -28.73 15.94
C GLU A 285 -3.10 -27.69 15.48
N LYS A 286 -4.39 -28.01 15.59
CA LYS A 286 -5.46 -27.06 15.33
C LYS A 286 -5.47 -26.02 16.41
N ILE A 287 -5.30 -24.74 16.04
CA ILE A 287 -5.22 -23.61 16.97
C ILE A 287 -6.42 -22.67 16.85
N ASP A 288 -7.11 -22.64 15.70
CA ASP A 288 -8.30 -21.83 15.51
C ASP A 288 -9.24 -22.40 14.43
N LYS A 289 -10.46 -21.85 14.36
CA LYS A 289 -11.51 -22.22 13.41
C LYS A 289 -12.37 -21.02 13.04
N ASP A 290 -13.31 -21.24 12.12
CA ASP A 290 -14.27 -20.24 11.69
C ASP A 290 -13.58 -18.98 11.18
N ILE A 291 -12.62 -19.17 10.24
CA ILE A 291 -11.84 -18.10 9.66
C ILE A 291 -12.42 -17.77 8.29
N LEU A 292 -12.79 -16.50 8.09
CA LEU A 292 -13.45 -16.04 6.87
C LEU A 292 -12.49 -16.01 5.68
N SER A 293 -11.30 -15.46 5.89
CA SER A 293 -10.29 -15.28 4.84
C SER A 293 -8.96 -15.87 5.29
N PRO A 294 -8.35 -16.75 4.49
CA PRO A 294 -7.09 -17.40 4.84
C PRO A 294 -5.87 -16.49 4.52
N ILE A 295 -5.97 -15.22 4.79
CA ILE A 295 -4.91 -14.22 4.58
C ILE A 295 -4.40 -13.75 5.93
N LEU A 296 -3.09 -13.75 6.08
CA LEU A 296 -2.39 -13.17 7.22
C LEU A 296 -1.87 -11.77 6.86
N TYR A 297 -2.21 -10.81 7.69
CA TYR A 297 -1.71 -9.45 7.64
C TYR A 297 -0.64 -9.29 8.71
N TYR A 298 0.61 -9.48 8.32
CA TYR A 298 1.73 -9.37 9.25
C TYR A 298 1.84 -7.97 9.86
N GLY A 299 2.12 -7.91 11.15
CA GLY A 299 2.36 -6.67 11.87
C GLY A 299 3.84 -6.25 11.81
N ASN A 300 4.60 -6.66 12.82
CA ASN A 300 6.01 -6.31 13.01
C ASN A 300 6.95 -7.53 12.99
N GLY A 301 6.57 -8.60 12.32
CA GLY A 301 7.33 -9.86 12.30
C GLY A 301 7.03 -10.79 13.49
N GLU A 302 6.52 -10.27 14.61
CA GLU A 302 6.19 -11.05 15.82
C GLU A 302 4.70 -11.39 15.91
N SER A 303 3.87 -10.76 15.11
CA SER A 303 2.43 -10.96 15.10
C SER A 303 1.84 -10.82 13.72
N ALA A 304 0.68 -11.45 13.51
CA ALA A 304 -0.17 -11.22 12.34
C ALA A 304 -1.64 -11.09 12.75
N TYR A 305 -2.43 -10.59 11.84
CA TYR A 305 -3.86 -10.33 12.02
C TYR A 305 -4.65 -11.06 10.94
N TYR A 306 -5.84 -11.51 11.28
CA TYR A 306 -6.77 -12.15 10.35
C TYR A 306 -8.21 -11.98 10.83
N ILE A 307 -9.16 -12.24 9.96
CA ILE A 307 -10.58 -12.14 10.26
C ILE A 307 -11.16 -13.52 10.49
N GLY A 308 -11.77 -13.70 11.65
CA GLY A 308 -12.51 -14.91 12.01
C GLY A 308 -13.89 -14.59 12.57
N GLY A 309 -14.74 -15.59 12.64
CA GLY A 309 -16.11 -15.51 13.12
C GLY A 309 -17.12 -15.88 12.05
N GLU A 310 -18.38 -15.94 12.45
CA GLU A 310 -19.52 -16.23 11.57
C GLU A 310 -19.94 -14.97 10.80
N ILE A 311 -20.61 -15.14 9.67
CA ILE A 311 -21.20 -14.04 8.90
C ILE A 311 -22.11 -13.22 9.81
N GLY A 312 -21.85 -11.91 9.90
CA GLY A 312 -22.56 -10.97 10.77
C GLY A 312 -21.93 -10.77 12.16
N LYS A 313 -20.94 -11.59 12.56
CA LYS A 313 -20.18 -11.45 13.81
C LYS A 313 -18.68 -11.63 13.58
N LEU A 314 -18.14 -10.85 12.66
CA LEU A 314 -16.72 -10.91 12.31
C LEU A 314 -15.88 -10.24 13.39
N HIS A 315 -14.71 -10.84 13.67
CA HIS A 315 -13.78 -10.34 14.65
C HIS A 315 -12.37 -10.27 14.06
N LEU A 316 -11.69 -9.20 14.38
CA LEU A 316 -10.25 -9.13 14.21
C LEU A 316 -9.59 -10.02 15.26
N ARG A 317 -8.74 -10.94 14.82
CA ARG A 317 -7.93 -11.82 15.66
C ARG A 317 -6.47 -11.51 15.44
N ARG A 318 -5.69 -11.52 16.50
CA ARG A 318 -4.24 -11.40 16.49
C ARG A 318 -3.63 -12.73 16.87
N ILE A 319 -2.66 -13.19 16.11
CA ILE A 319 -1.79 -14.29 16.44
C ILE A 319 -0.41 -13.74 16.77
N ASN A 320 0.12 -14.08 17.95
CA ASN A 320 1.48 -13.73 18.35
C ASN A 320 2.38 -14.95 18.13
N PHE A 321 3.48 -14.72 17.44
CA PHE A 321 4.50 -15.73 17.18
C PHE A 321 5.50 -15.75 18.32
N SER A 322 5.80 -16.94 18.81
CA SER A 322 6.92 -17.17 19.72
C SER A 322 7.84 -18.20 19.07
N SER A 323 9.14 -17.92 19.05
CA SER A 323 10.12 -18.82 18.44
C SER A 323 10.21 -20.19 19.10
N LYS A 324 9.65 -20.35 20.31
CA LYS A 324 9.78 -21.57 21.13
C LYS A 324 8.46 -22.13 21.66
N ALA A 325 7.36 -21.46 21.49
CA ALA A 325 6.08 -21.88 22.03
C ALA A 325 4.97 -21.82 20.96
N LYS A 326 3.87 -22.55 21.22
CA LYS A 326 2.67 -22.48 20.44
C LYS A 326 2.18 -21.04 20.30
N PRO A 327 1.79 -20.58 19.09
CA PRO A 327 1.27 -19.25 18.88
C PRO A 327 0.02 -18.98 19.73
N VAL A 328 -0.07 -17.77 20.28
CA VAL A 328 -1.20 -17.33 21.10
C VAL A 328 -2.16 -16.50 20.26
N ILE A 329 -3.43 -16.89 20.26
CA ILE A 329 -4.49 -16.17 19.55
C ILE A 329 -5.28 -15.31 20.53
N THR A 330 -5.47 -14.05 20.16
CA THR A 330 -6.26 -13.09 20.90
C THR A 330 -7.36 -12.52 20.00
N LYS A 331 -8.62 -12.65 20.42
CA LYS A 331 -9.74 -11.95 19.82
C LYS A 331 -9.70 -10.50 20.26
N LEU A 332 -9.66 -9.56 19.33
CA LEU A 332 -9.52 -8.14 19.64
C LEU A 332 -10.90 -7.45 19.73
N PHE A 333 -11.55 -7.22 18.59
CA PHE A 333 -12.83 -6.52 18.53
C PHE A 333 -13.60 -6.91 17.26
N THR A 334 -14.89 -6.56 17.23
CA THR A 334 -15.76 -6.78 16.07
C THR A 334 -15.39 -5.82 14.93
N VAL A 335 -15.43 -6.32 13.72
CA VAL A 335 -15.11 -5.57 12.50
C VAL A 335 -16.26 -5.56 11.52
N SER A 336 -16.33 -4.53 10.70
CA SER A 336 -17.30 -4.38 9.62
C SER A 336 -16.73 -4.88 8.29
N ARG A 337 -17.60 -4.94 7.26
CA ARG A 337 -17.17 -5.34 5.90
C ARG A 337 -16.09 -4.44 5.30
N LYS A 338 -16.01 -3.18 5.72
CA LYS A 338 -14.99 -2.23 5.25
C LYS A 338 -13.61 -2.46 5.87
N GLU A 339 -13.54 -3.28 6.91
CA GLU A 339 -12.36 -3.48 7.76
C GLU A 339 -11.78 -4.91 7.63
N ILE A 340 -12.19 -5.67 6.60
CA ILE A 340 -11.81 -7.08 6.43
C ILE A 340 -10.36 -7.32 6.02
N ASN A 341 -9.65 -6.30 5.52
CA ASN A 341 -8.23 -6.36 5.14
C ASN A 341 -7.39 -5.52 6.12
N PRO A 342 -7.10 -6.02 7.32
CA PRO A 342 -6.61 -5.23 8.46
C PRO A 342 -5.10 -5.09 8.48
N TRP A 343 -4.55 -4.08 7.84
CA TRP A 343 -3.14 -3.72 7.95
C TRP A 343 -2.88 -2.91 9.22
N LYS A 344 -2.13 -3.46 10.16
CA LYS A 344 -1.80 -2.80 11.44
C LYS A 344 -0.70 -1.76 11.27
N LEU A 345 -0.93 -0.50 11.68
CA LEU A 345 0.11 0.51 11.77
C LEU A 345 1.11 0.17 12.89
N SER A 346 2.40 0.46 12.66
CA SER A 346 3.49 -0.01 13.52
C SER A 346 3.45 0.58 14.92
N LYS A 347 3.20 1.87 15.05
CA LYS A 347 3.28 2.63 16.31
C LYS A 347 1.94 2.97 16.95
N LYS A 348 0.81 2.68 16.27
CA LYS A 348 -0.52 3.06 16.72
C LYS A 348 -1.41 1.83 16.87
N ASN A 349 -2.44 1.91 17.72
CA ASN A 349 -3.48 0.90 17.76
C ASN A 349 -4.54 1.18 16.71
N GLU A 350 -4.11 1.45 15.48
CA GLU A 350 -4.90 1.77 14.31
C GLU A 350 -4.61 0.79 13.18
N PHE A 351 -5.56 0.66 12.27
CA PHE A 351 -5.52 -0.24 11.14
C PHE A 351 -5.89 0.51 9.87
N LEU A 352 -5.36 0.03 8.76
CA LEU A 352 -5.66 0.50 7.42
C LEU A 352 -6.31 -0.63 6.63
N SER A 353 -7.32 -0.33 5.85
CA SER A 353 -7.95 -1.29 4.93
C SER A 353 -8.41 -0.63 3.65
N GLY A 354 -8.48 -1.41 2.56
CA GLY A 354 -9.03 -1.00 1.28
C GLY A 354 -10.45 -1.55 1.09
N TYR A 355 -11.37 -0.70 0.64
CA TYR A 355 -12.72 -1.12 0.27
C TYR A 355 -13.32 -0.19 -0.78
N SER A 356 -13.78 -0.75 -1.91
CA SER A 356 -14.38 0.00 -3.02
C SER A 356 -13.51 1.16 -3.52
N GLY A 357 -12.23 0.91 -3.77
CA GLY A 357 -11.28 1.92 -4.26
C GLY A 357 -10.89 2.99 -3.22
N LYS A 358 -11.40 2.92 -1.99
CA LYS A 358 -11.10 3.88 -0.91
C LYS A 358 -10.24 3.23 0.16
N VAL A 359 -9.38 4.04 0.75
CA VAL A 359 -8.51 3.64 1.86
C VAL A 359 -9.11 4.14 3.17
N HIS A 360 -9.32 3.24 4.11
CA HIS A 360 -9.92 3.53 5.41
C HIS A 360 -8.89 3.39 6.52
N LEU A 361 -8.80 4.40 7.36
CA LEU A 361 -8.08 4.36 8.64
C LEU A 361 -9.09 4.17 9.77
N TRP A 362 -8.88 3.17 10.63
CA TRP A 362 -9.81 2.80 11.68
C TRP A 362 -9.10 2.21 12.90
N GLY A 363 -9.82 2.06 14.02
CA GLY A 363 -9.27 1.47 15.25
C GLY A 363 -10.35 1.32 16.31
N PRO A 364 -10.06 0.65 17.44
CA PRO A 364 -11.03 0.35 18.48
C PRO A 364 -11.64 1.59 19.15
N ALA A 365 -10.87 2.69 19.21
CA ALA A 365 -11.27 3.97 19.80
C ALA A 365 -11.58 5.05 18.76
N LYS A 366 -11.49 4.74 17.45
CA LYS A 366 -11.60 5.73 16.39
C LYS A 366 -12.66 5.31 15.37
N LYS A 367 -13.55 6.24 15.07
CA LYS A 367 -14.50 6.04 13.96
C LYS A 367 -13.72 5.91 12.65
N SER A 368 -14.14 4.98 11.80
CA SER A 368 -13.55 4.78 10.48
C SER A 368 -13.56 6.08 9.67
N GLN A 369 -12.41 6.43 9.12
CA GLN A 369 -12.19 7.64 8.32
C GLN A 369 -11.60 7.25 6.96
N ASN A 370 -12.15 7.80 5.86
CA ASN A 370 -11.52 7.70 4.55
C ASN A 370 -10.26 8.57 4.52
N LEU A 371 -9.22 8.07 3.89
CA LEU A 371 -8.03 8.86 3.57
C LEU A 371 -8.19 9.50 2.19
N PRO A 372 -7.55 10.66 1.93
CA PRO A 372 -7.65 11.37 0.66
C PRO A 372 -6.76 10.73 -0.42
N ILE A 373 -6.94 9.46 -0.65
CA ILE A 373 -6.27 8.65 -1.67
C ILE A 373 -7.21 7.56 -2.20
N LEU A 374 -7.14 7.27 -3.49
CA LEU A 374 -7.88 6.19 -4.13
C LEU A 374 -6.93 5.09 -4.55
N CYS A 375 -7.21 3.85 -4.13
CA CYS A 375 -6.44 2.66 -4.45
C CYS A 375 -7.39 1.51 -4.76
N GLU A 376 -7.19 0.79 -5.85
CA GLU A 376 -7.89 -0.46 -6.14
C GLU A 376 -7.50 -1.54 -5.14
N ARG A 377 -6.20 -1.66 -4.89
CA ARG A 377 -5.65 -2.48 -3.80
C ARG A 377 -4.68 -1.67 -2.95
N VAL A 378 -4.77 -1.83 -1.65
CA VAL A 378 -3.90 -1.15 -0.70
C VAL A 378 -3.20 -2.15 0.20
N PHE A 379 -1.93 -1.89 0.45
CA PHE A 379 -1.07 -2.65 1.34
C PHE A 379 -0.32 -1.66 2.24
N LEU A 380 0.16 -2.12 3.39
CA LEU A 380 0.91 -1.28 4.32
C LEU A 380 2.30 -1.88 4.54
N THR A 381 3.33 -1.07 4.38
CA THR A 381 4.71 -1.44 4.68
C THR A 381 5.02 -1.42 6.18
N GLY A 382 6.15 -1.98 6.58
CA GLY A 382 6.56 -2.01 8.00
C GLY A 382 6.94 -0.65 8.58
N ASP A 383 7.25 0.32 7.73
CA ASP A 383 7.52 1.71 8.07
C ASP A 383 6.30 2.65 7.89
N ASP A 384 5.11 2.06 7.82
CA ASP A 384 3.82 2.76 7.70
C ASP A 384 3.65 3.58 6.40
N ARG A 385 4.33 3.22 5.31
CA ARG A 385 4.00 3.71 3.97
C ARG A 385 2.91 2.84 3.33
N ILE A 386 2.15 3.40 2.43
CA ILE A 386 1.13 2.67 1.65
C ILE A 386 1.73 2.23 0.32
N VAL A 387 1.58 0.96 -0.02
CA VAL A 387 1.67 0.50 -1.41
C VAL A 387 0.27 0.53 -1.98
N CYS A 388 0.06 1.38 -2.97
CA CYS A 388 -1.21 1.61 -3.64
C CYS A 388 -1.13 1.13 -5.08
N GLU A 389 -2.04 0.26 -5.48
CA GLU A 389 -2.28 -0.03 -6.87
C GLU A 389 -3.48 0.80 -7.34
N ALA A 390 -3.21 1.76 -8.23
CA ALA A 390 -4.21 2.66 -8.79
C ALA A 390 -4.70 2.15 -10.15
N GLU A 391 -5.82 2.67 -10.65
CA GLU A 391 -6.20 2.51 -12.05
C GLU A 391 -5.35 3.40 -12.95
N PRO A 392 -4.85 2.95 -14.10
CA PRO A 392 -5.01 1.64 -14.71
C PRO A 392 -3.92 0.61 -14.36
N GLY A 393 -3.69 0.35 -13.11
CA GLY A 393 -2.75 -0.69 -12.66
C GLY A 393 -1.34 -0.20 -12.32
N GLN A 394 -1.14 1.10 -12.17
CA GLN A 394 0.12 1.65 -11.70
C GLN A 394 0.31 1.36 -10.21
N LEU A 395 1.55 1.08 -9.81
CA LEU A 395 1.90 0.75 -8.44
C LEU A 395 2.76 1.87 -7.82
N PHE A 396 2.32 2.39 -6.68
CA PHE A 396 2.98 3.49 -5.97
C PHE A 396 3.31 3.13 -4.53
N LEU A 397 4.35 3.76 -4.04
CA LEU A 397 4.70 3.80 -2.62
C LEU A 397 4.48 5.22 -2.10
N SER A 398 3.53 5.40 -1.19
CA SER A 398 3.13 6.71 -0.67
C SER A 398 3.26 6.79 0.84
N LYS A 399 3.50 8.01 1.36
CA LYS A 399 3.48 8.29 2.81
C LYS A 399 2.04 8.54 3.29
N LEU A 400 1.76 8.16 4.54
CA LEU A 400 0.52 8.48 5.25
C LEU A 400 0.51 9.92 5.82
N ASP A 401 1.08 10.87 5.08
CA ASP A 401 1.18 12.28 5.47
C ASP A 401 0.44 13.16 4.48
N PHE A 402 -0.86 13.34 4.71
CA PHE A 402 -1.76 14.10 3.83
C PHE A 402 -1.84 15.55 4.25
N GLN A 403 -1.66 16.46 3.30
CA GLN A 403 -1.71 17.89 3.51
C GLN A 403 -3.16 18.43 3.47
N PRO A 404 -3.44 19.64 3.97
CA PRO A 404 -4.77 20.25 3.90
C PRO A 404 -5.35 20.31 2.48
N GLU A 405 -4.48 20.48 1.47
CA GLU A 405 -4.83 20.49 0.05
C GLU A 405 -5.40 19.15 -0.41
N ASP A 406 -4.85 18.03 0.03
CA ASP A 406 -5.34 16.67 -0.31
C ASP A 406 -6.76 16.47 0.25
N TRP A 407 -6.99 16.93 1.47
CA TRP A 407 -8.31 16.87 2.10
C TRP A 407 -9.34 17.77 1.40
N SER A 408 -8.93 18.92 0.87
CA SER A 408 -9.82 19.80 0.11
C SER A 408 -10.24 19.15 -1.22
N ILE A 409 -9.31 18.51 -1.93
CA ILE A 409 -9.58 17.75 -3.14
C ILE A 409 -10.51 16.56 -2.84
N TRP A 410 -10.24 15.81 -1.75
CA TRP A 410 -11.08 14.71 -1.33
C TRP A 410 -12.53 15.14 -1.06
N LYS A 411 -12.72 16.23 -0.33
CA LYS A 411 -14.05 16.78 -0.05
C LYS A 411 -14.79 17.14 -1.33
N LEU A 412 -14.12 17.82 -2.25
CA LEU A 412 -14.70 18.19 -3.55
C LEU A 412 -15.06 16.95 -4.40
N TYR A 413 -14.22 15.90 -4.37
CA TYR A 413 -14.51 14.62 -5.02
C TYR A 413 -15.78 13.97 -4.48
N GLU A 414 -15.95 13.91 -3.16
CA GLU A 414 -17.15 13.35 -2.53
C GLU A 414 -18.41 14.18 -2.87
N GLU A 415 -18.30 15.51 -2.93
CA GLU A 415 -19.38 16.40 -3.32
C GLU A 415 -19.79 16.22 -4.79
N VAL A 416 -18.84 16.17 -5.71
CA VAL A 416 -19.08 15.98 -7.15
C VAL A 416 -19.69 14.61 -7.42
N ARG A 417 -19.20 13.56 -6.76
CA ARG A 417 -19.69 12.19 -6.93
C ARG A 417 -21.11 11.98 -6.39
N SER A 418 -21.59 12.85 -5.50
CA SER A 418 -22.93 12.77 -4.93
C SER A 418 -24.02 13.39 -5.83
N LYS A 419 -23.64 14.11 -6.86
CA LYS A 419 -24.50 14.75 -7.87
C LYS A 419 -24.67 13.87 -9.09
#